data_4d6e1e02835c614f1a7f74f9f9ee0b2b
#
_entry.id   4d6e1e02835c614f1a7f74f9f9ee0b2b
#
_cell.length_a   1.000
_cell.length_b   1.000
_cell.length_c   1.000
_cell.angle_alpha   90.00
_cell.angle_beta   90.00
_cell.angle_gamma   90.00
#
_symmetry.space_group_name_H-M   'P 1'
#
loop_
_entity.id
_entity.type
_entity.pdbx_description
1 polymer ?
#
loop_
_entity_poly.entity_id
_entity_poly.type
_entity_poly.pdbx_seq_one_letter_code
_entity_poly.pdbx_strand_id
1 'polypeptide(L)'
;MVENNSTEQETFAYYEKIQKEFPQVRVVRWEREFNYSAINNFGATFAKGEYLMLLNNDTEIIAPRLFEEMLGFCQRKEVGIVGARLLYEDDTIQHAGVVIGFGGVARPYLYRSA
;
A
#
# COMPACT_ATOMS: atom_id res chain seq x y z
N MET A 1 1.29 10.73 0.72
CA MET A 1 1.84 10.12 -0.52
C MET A 1 3.33 10.38 -0.56
N VAL A 2 4.13 9.41 -1.02
CA VAL A 2 5.57 9.62 -1.26
C VAL A 2 5.78 9.61 -2.77
N GLU A 3 6.30 10.71 -3.28
CA GLU A 3 6.67 10.90 -4.68
C GLU A 3 8.14 10.51 -4.85
N ASN A 4 8.46 9.77 -5.91
CA ASN A 4 9.83 9.38 -6.24
C ASN A 4 10.11 9.49 -7.74
N ASN A 5 10.87 10.49 -8.10
CA ASN A 5 11.42 10.70 -9.45
C ASN A 5 10.39 10.80 -10.59
N SER A 6 9.18 11.30 -10.31
CA SER A 6 8.22 11.64 -11.37
C SER A 6 8.78 12.76 -12.26
N THR A 7 8.53 12.67 -13.55
CA THR A 7 9.01 13.64 -14.55
C THR A 7 7.87 14.39 -15.23
N GLU A 8 6.66 13.84 -15.20
CA GLU A 8 5.51 14.37 -15.89
C GLU A 8 4.93 15.60 -15.18
N GLN A 9 4.78 16.69 -15.92
CA GLN A 9 4.23 17.94 -15.38
C GLN A 9 2.79 17.77 -14.86
N GLU A 10 2.01 16.91 -15.50
CA GLU A 10 0.64 16.58 -15.10
C GLU A 10 0.59 15.94 -13.73
N THR A 11 1.56 15.10 -13.38
CA THR A 11 1.70 14.49 -12.06
C THR A 11 1.88 15.55 -10.97
N PHE A 12 2.74 16.53 -11.20
CA PHE A 12 2.94 17.62 -10.23
C PHE A 12 1.71 18.51 -10.10
N ALA A 13 1.04 18.82 -11.21
CA ALA A 13 -0.22 19.57 -11.20
C ALA A 13 -1.32 18.82 -10.39
N TYR A 14 -1.38 17.49 -10.54
CA TYR A 14 -2.26 16.65 -9.75
C TYR A 14 -1.93 16.71 -8.25
N TYR A 15 -0.66 16.65 -7.87
CA TYR A 15 -0.25 16.76 -6.47
C TYR A 15 -0.65 18.09 -5.84
N GLU A 16 -0.49 19.18 -6.58
CA GLU A 16 -0.94 20.51 -6.11
C GLU A 16 -2.46 20.56 -5.93
N LYS A 17 -3.21 20.02 -6.90
CA LYS A 17 -4.66 19.97 -6.86
C LYS A 17 -5.16 19.18 -5.67
N ILE A 18 -4.68 17.94 -5.48
CA ILE A 18 -5.18 17.05 -4.43
C ILE A 18 -4.88 17.57 -3.02
N GLN A 19 -3.74 18.25 -2.81
CA GLN A 19 -3.41 18.84 -1.53
C GLN A 19 -4.27 20.07 -1.20
N LYS A 20 -4.73 20.81 -2.23
CA LYS A 20 -5.68 21.92 -2.05
C LYS A 20 -7.10 21.44 -1.77
N GLU A 21 -7.52 20.39 -2.47
CA GLU A 21 -8.86 19.80 -2.36
C GLU A 21 -9.03 19.01 -1.05
N PHE A 22 -7.97 18.29 -0.62
CA PHE A 22 -7.97 17.44 0.57
C PHE A 22 -6.82 17.83 1.51
N PRO A 23 -7.05 18.73 2.48
CA PRO A 23 -5.99 19.23 3.38
C PRO A 23 -5.30 18.14 4.22
N GLN A 24 -5.92 16.97 4.38
CA GLN A 24 -5.32 15.80 5.05
C GLN A 24 -4.29 15.08 4.16
N VAL A 25 -4.28 15.32 2.84
CA VAL A 25 -3.31 14.74 1.93
C VAL A 25 -2.02 15.54 1.97
N ARG A 26 -0.91 14.87 2.15
CA ARG A 26 0.43 15.42 2.07
C ARG A 26 1.24 14.65 1.03
N VAL A 27 1.91 15.37 0.14
CA VAL A 27 2.90 14.81 -0.78
C VAL A 27 4.29 15.17 -0.25
N VAL A 28 5.13 14.15 -0.06
CA VAL A 28 6.53 14.29 0.34
C VAL A 28 7.42 13.67 -0.73
N ARG A 29 8.57 14.29 -1.01
CA ARG A 29 9.48 13.86 -2.07
C ARG A 29 10.63 13.03 -1.52
N TRP A 30 10.92 11.93 -2.17
CA TRP A 30 12.09 11.10 -1.99
C TRP A 30 13.02 11.28 -3.18
N GLU A 31 14.03 12.12 -3.04
CA GLU A 31 14.95 12.53 -4.11
C GLU A 31 16.19 11.62 -4.20
N ARG A 32 16.03 10.32 -3.95
CA ARG A 32 17.10 9.33 -4.00
C ARG A 32 16.70 8.20 -4.93
N GLU A 33 17.62 7.28 -5.17
CA GLU A 33 17.33 6.04 -5.88
C GLU A 33 16.16 5.30 -5.25
N PHE A 34 15.39 4.61 -6.10
CA PHE A 34 14.26 3.82 -5.64
C PHE A 34 14.72 2.70 -4.69
N ASN A 35 14.17 2.70 -3.51
CA ASN A 35 14.29 1.63 -2.54
C ASN A 35 12.97 1.52 -1.76
N TYR A 36 12.24 0.45 -2.00
CA TYR A 36 10.90 0.26 -1.44
C TYR A 36 10.87 0.42 0.09
N SER A 37 11.77 -0.25 0.80
CA SER A 37 11.82 -0.18 2.26
C SER A 37 12.18 1.20 2.76
N ALA A 38 13.16 1.85 2.14
CA ALA A 38 13.59 3.18 2.54
C ALA A 38 12.52 4.25 2.29
N ILE A 39 11.80 4.16 1.15
CA ILE A 39 10.69 5.05 0.80
C ILE A 39 9.55 4.91 1.81
N ASN A 40 9.16 3.68 2.16
CA ASN A 40 8.10 3.45 3.13
C ASN A 40 8.50 3.90 4.54
N ASN A 41 9.73 3.64 4.97
CA ASN A 41 10.25 4.13 6.24
C ASN A 41 10.25 5.66 6.29
N PHE A 42 10.68 6.31 5.20
CA PHE A 42 10.63 7.77 5.08
C PHE A 42 9.19 8.29 5.15
N GLY A 43 8.27 7.70 4.39
CA GLY A 43 6.85 8.07 4.42
C GLY A 43 6.24 7.93 5.81
N ALA A 44 6.57 6.87 6.54
CA ALA A 44 6.09 6.61 7.88
C ALA A 44 6.48 7.71 8.89
N THR A 45 7.61 8.40 8.68
CA THR A 45 8.02 9.52 9.58
C THR A 45 7.05 10.70 9.56
N PHE A 46 6.23 10.83 8.52
CA PHE A 46 5.23 11.89 8.40
C PHE A 46 3.84 11.45 8.87
N ALA A 47 3.65 10.17 9.14
CA ALA A 47 2.37 9.64 9.59
C ALA A 47 2.12 10.01 11.05
N LYS A 48 0.84 10.21 11.40
CA LYS A 48 0.40 10.57 12.75
C LYS A 48 -0.59 9.54 13.33
N GLY A 49 -1.01 8.57 12.52
CA GLY A 49 -1.95 7.53 12.93
C GLY A 49 -1.26 6.44 13.77
N GLU A 50 -2.03 5.79 14.60
CA GLU A 50 -1.58 4.61 15.37
C GLU A 50 -1.31 3.40 14.46
N TYR A 51 -2.08 3.30 13.37
CA TYR A 51 -1.96 2.25 12.36
C TYR A 51 -1.49 2.85 11.05
N LEU A 52 -0.61 2.14 10.34
CA LEU A 52 -0.09 2.55 9.04
C LEU A 52 -0.62 1.60 7.96
N MET A 53 -1.12 2.16 6.88
CA MET A 53 -1.47 1.40 5.68
C MET A 53 -0.51 1.74 4.54
N LEU A 54 0.16 0.74 4.01
CA LEU A 54 0.95 0.86 2.79
C LEU A 54 0.04 0.53 1.61
N LEU A 55 -0.27 1.52 0.79
CA LEU A 55 -1.20 1.39 -0.34
C LEU A 55 -0.48 1.78 -1.62
N ASN A 56 -0.46 0.88 -2.58
CA ASN A 56 0.03 1.18 -3.92
C ASN A 56 -0.95 2.09 -4.66
N ASN A 57 -0.43 2.89 -5.58
CA ASN A 57 -1.23 3.83 -6.38
C ASN A 57 -1.98 3.17 -7.55
N ASP A 58 -1.70 1.91 -7.82
CA ASP A 58 -2.27 1.09 -8.89
C ASP A 58 -3.29 0.05 -8.37
N THR A 59 -3.91 0.32 -7.24
CA THR A 59 -4.91 -0.55 -6.62
C THR A 59 -6.28 0.10 -6.58
N GLU A 60 -7.32 -0.69 -6.81
CA GLU A 60 -8.73 -0.31 -6.66
C GLU A 60 -9.34 -1.02 -5.44
N ILE A 61 -10.09 -0.29 -4.63
CA ILE A 61 -10.77 -0.83 -3.45
C ILE A 61 -12.16 -1.29 -3.86
N ILE A 62 -12.36 -2.60 -3.96
CA ILE A 62 -13.62 -3.22 -4.35
C ILE A 62 -14.53 -3.59 -3.17
N ALA A 63 -13.97 -3.70 -1.97
CA ALA A 63 -14.73 -4.05 -0.76
C ALA A 63 -15.04 -2.78 0.06
N PRO A 64 -16.33 -2.39 0.21
CA PRO A 64 -16.69 -1.11 0.86
C PRO A 64 -16.23 -0.99 2.32
N ARG A 65 -16.04 -2.11 3.01
CA ARG A 65 -15.65 -2.16 4.43
C ARG A 65 -14.21 -2.62 4.65
N LEU A 66 -13.37 -2.54 3.62
CA LEU A 66 -11.98 -3.03 3.68
C LEU A 66 -11.21 -2.46 4.88
N PHE A 67 -11.28 -1.15 5.08
CA PHE A 67 -10.50 -0.48 6.12
C PHE A 67 -10.96 -0.87 7.53
N GLU A 68 -12.27 -0.95 7.76
CA GLU A 68 -12.83 -1.35 9.04
C GLU A 68 -12.48 -2.80 9.37
N GLU A 69 -12.54 -3.69 8.38
CA GLU A 69 -12.21 -5.09 8.56
C GLU A 69 -10.71 -5.29 8.85
N MET A 70 -9.84 -4.65 8.06
CA MET A 70 -8.39 -4.71 8.30
C MET A 70 -8.02 -4.14 9.67
N LEU A 71 -8.61 -3.00 10.06
CA LEU A 71 -8.38 -2.39 11.35
C LEU A 71 -8.86 -3.30 12.48
N GLY A 72 -10.03 -3.91 12.36
CA GLY A 72 -10.57 -4.85 13.34
C GLY A 72 -9.65 -6.06 13.60
N PHE A 73 -8.92 -6.52 12.58
CA PHE A 73 -7.88 -7.53 12.76
C PHE A 73 -6.60 -6.97 13.38
N CYS A 74 -6.14 -5.79 12.94
CA CYS A 74 -4.93 -5.15 13.45
C CYS A 74 -5.01 -4.79 14.95
N GLN A 75 -6.20 -4.55 15.48
CA GLN A 75 -6.42 -4.22 16.90
C GLN A 75 -6.23 -5.41 17.85
N ARG A 76 -6.11 -6.62 17.34
CA ARG A 76 -5.85 -7.80 18.17
C ARG A 76 -4.39 -7.81 18.62
N LYS A 77 -4.14 -8.10 19.89
CA LYS A 77 -2.79 -8.05 20.49
C LYS A 77 -1.77 -8.97 19.83
N GLU A 78 -2.23 -10.08 19.31
CA GLU A 78 -1.42 -11.09 18.65
C GLU A 78 -1.14 -10.79 17.17
N VAL A 79 -1.77 -9.75 16.59
CA VAL A 79 -1.66 -9.41 15.16
C VAL A 79 -0.74 -8.21 15.00
N GLY A 80 0.36 -8.39 14.30
CA GLY A 80 1.31 -7.32 13.98
C GLY A 80 1.11 -6.70 12.60
N ILE A 81 0.60 -7.49 11.63
CA ILE A 81 0.40 -7.04 10.24
C ILE A 81 -0.84 -7.72 9.67
N VAL A 82 -1.61 -6.97 8.89
CA VAL A 82 -2.75 -7.48 8.12
C VAL A 82 -2.55 -7.12 6.65
N GLY A 83 -2.67 -8.09 5.77
CA GLY A 83 -2.66 -7.89 4.32
C GLY A 83 -4.03 -8.19 3.71
N ALA A 84 -4.44 -7.41 2.73
CA ALA A 84 -5.63 -7.70 1.95
C ALA A 84 -5.38 -8.83 0.94
N ARG A 85 -6.44 -9.56 0.59
CA ARG A 85 -6.43 -10.40 -0.59
C ARG A 85 -6.51 -9.50 -1.82
N LEU A 86 -5.58 -9.66 -2.76
CA LEU A 86 -5.56 -8.93 -4.01
C LEU A 86 -6.04 -9.83 -5.14
N LEU A 87 -6.82 -9.26 -6.05
CA LEU A 87 -7.34 -9.93 -7.24
C LEU A 87 -6.77 -9.25 -8.49
N TYR A 88 -6.68 -10.01 -9.56
CA TYR A 88 -6.52 -9.47 -10.91
C TYR A 88 -7.89 -9.03 -11.46
N GLU A 89 -7.89 -8.33 -12.59
CA GLU A 89 -9.12 -7.89 -13.27
C GLU A 89 -10.05 -9.04 -13.69
N ASP A 90 -9.50 -10.26 -13.84
CA ASP A 90 -10.24 -11.49 -14.14
C ASP A 90 -10.73 -12.26 -12.90
N ASP A 91 -10.75 -11.60 -11.74
CA ASP A 91 -11.12 -12.15 -10.43
C ASP A 91 -10.22 -13.29 -9.91
N THR A 92 -9.14 -13.60 -10.61
CA THR A 92 -8.15 -14.57 -10.08
C THR A 92 -7.28 -13.94 -8.99
N ILE A 93 -6.80 -14.76 -8.07
CA ILE A 93 -6.00 -14.29 -6.93
C ILE A 93 -4.61 -13.84 -7.39
N GLN A 94 -4.30 -12.57 -7.17
CA GLN A 94 -2.95 -12.03 -7.31
C GLN A 94 -2.12 -12.31 -6.05
N HIS A 95 -2.71 -12.07 -4.88
CA HIS A 95 -2.04 -12.25 -3.60
C HIS A 95 -3.04 -12.64 -2.50
N ALA A 96 -2.73 -13.70 -1.76
CA ALA A 96 -3.49 -14.15 -0.59
C ALA A 96 -2.57 -14.63 0.53
N GLY A 97 -1.39 -14.04 0.64
CA GLY A 97 -0.36 -14.41 1.60
C GLY A 97 0.86 -15.05 0.96
N VAL A 98 1.87 -15.28 1.78
CA VAL A 98 3.17 -15.85 1.39
C VAL A 98 3.52 -17.01 2.31
N VAL A 99 3.94 -18.13 1.73
CA VAL A 99 4.45 -19.29 2.48
C VAL A 99 5.98 -19.26 2.44
N ILE A 100 6.58 -19.23 3.62
CA ILE A 100 8.04 -19.22 3.78
C ILE A 100 8.55 -20.68 3.75
N GLY A 101 9.67 -20.90 3.04
CA GLY A 101 10.35 -22.20 2.99
C GLY A 101 9.78 -23.19 1.99
N PHE A 102 8.74 -22.87 1.23
CA PHE A 102 8.14 -23.75 0.23
C PHE A 102 8.68 -23.41 -1.18
N GLY A 103 9.48 -24.31 -1.74
CA GLY A 103 10.04 -24.19 -3.09
C GLY A 103 10.98 -22.99 -3.30
N GLY A 104 11.66 -22.52 -2.23
CA GLY A 104 12.56 -21.38 -2.19
C GLY A 104 12.47 -20.61 -0.86
N VAL A 105 12.86 -19.36 -0.86
CA VAL A 105 12.81 -18.52 0.36
C VAL A 105 11.37 -18.19 0.75
N ALA A 106 10.53 -17.83 -0.22
CA ALA A 106 9.12 -17.54 -0.02
C ALA A 106 8.36 -17.65 -1.36
N ARG A 107 7.07 -18.04 -1.32
CA ARG A 107 6.19 -18.07 -2.49
C ARG A 107 4.80 -17.54 -2.17
N PRO A 108 4.14 -16.84 -3.12
CA PRO A 108 2.74 -16.49 -2.99
C PRO A 108 1.86 -17.75 -2.83
N TYR A 109 0.90 -17.68 -1.92
CA TYR A 109 -0.12 -18.71 -1.71
C TYR A 109 -1.31 -18.45 -2.62
N LEU A 110 -1.85 -19.51 -3.24
CA LEU A 110 -3.02 -19.44 -4.12
C LEU A 110 -2.88 -18.50 -5.35
N TYR A 111 -1.68 -18.28 -5.84
CA TYR A 111 -1.44 -17.45 -7.02
C TYR A 111 -2.21 -17.99 -8.24
N ARG A 112 -3.01 -17.10 -8.90
CA ARG A 112 -3.89 -17.41 -10.03
C ARG A 112 -4.91 -18.54 -9.77
N SER A 113 -5.31 -18.75 -8.54
CA SER A 113 -6.45 -19.57 -8.18
C SER A 113 -7.75 -18.78 -8.27
N ALA A 114 -8.84 -19.44 -8.63
CA ALA A 114 -10.18 -18.87 -8.62
C ALA A 114 -10.79 -18.87 -7.23
#